data_0e6700790547f9d3c1aaeaaf46ff3e92
#
_entry.id   0e6700790547f9d3c1aaeaaf46ff3e92
#
_cell.length_a   1.000
_cell.length_b   1.000
_cell.length_c   1.000
_cell.angle_alpha   90.00
_cell.angle_beta   90.00
_cell.angle_gamma   90.00
#
_symmetry.space_group_name_H-M   'P 1'
#
loop_
_entity.id
_entity.type
_entity.pdbx_description
1 polymer ?
#
loop_
_entity_poly.entity_id
_entity_poly.type
_entity_poly.pdbx_seq_one_letter_code
_entity_poly.pdbx_strand_id
1 'polypeptide(L)'
;RKPAAPARPVLVHGDYRTGNYLADESGVTAILDWEGAHLGDPVEDLGWVCVKSWRFGAVDKPAGGFGSRQELWTAYERAGGGRVDPARAHWWEVFGTVRWGVICHQQAWRHLSGSVRSMELASIGRRAVETEVDLLQLLKETA
;
A
#
# COMPACT_ATOMS: atom_id res chain seq x y z
N ARG A 1 -16.13 4.66 -7.07
CA ARG A 1 -16.98 4.98 -5.89
C ARG A 1 -16.43 4.24 -4.67
N LYS A 2 -16.38 4.90 -3.48
CA LYS A 2 -15.95 4.26 -2.22
C LYS A 2 -16.77 2.99 -1.95
N PRO A 3 -16.13 1.84 -1.64
CA PRO A 3 -16.85 0.63 -1.24
C PRO A 3 -17.70 0.85 0.01
N ALA A 4 -18.75 0.06 0.17
CA ALA A 4 -19.51 0.02 1.42
C ALA A 4 -18.58 -0.40 2.58
N ALA A 5 -18.89 0.07 3.80
CA ALA A 5 -18.18 -0.37 4.97
C ALA A 5 -18.22 -1.91 5.08
N PRO A 6 -17.14 -2.56 5.56
CA PRO A 6 -17.16 -4.00 5.75
C PRO A 6 -18.18 -4.39 6.81
N ALA A 7 -18.87 -5.50 6.58
CA ALA A 7 -19.84 -6.03 7.56
C ALA A 7 -19.16 -6.38 8.90
N ARG A 8 -17.89 -6.74 8.85
CA ARG A 8 -17.06 -7.06 10.01
C ARG A 8 -15.68 -6.42 9.84
N PRO A 9 -15.40 -5.30 10.54
CA PRO A 9 -14.06 -4.73 10.59
C PRO A 9 -13.05 -5.69 11.22
N VAL A 10 -11.82 -5.66 10.73
CA VAL A 10 -10.70 -6.45 11.27
C VAL A 10 -9.57 -5.51 11.68
N LEU A 11 -8.58 -6.04 12.40
CA LEU A 11 -7.33 -5.33 12.63
C LEU A 11 -6.59 -5.19 11.28
N VAL A 12 -6.39 -3.97 10.85
CA VAL A 12 -5.61 -3.57 9.68
C VAL A 12 -4.27 -3.05 10.17
N HIS A 13 -3.18 -3.42 9.51
CA HIS A 13 -1.84 -2.93 9.83
C HIS A 13 -1.72 -1.42 9.48
N GLY A 14 -2.28 -1.03 8.34
CA GLY A 14 -2.27 0.35 7.86
C GLY A 14 -0.99 0.78 7.13
N ASP A 15 0.12 0.03 7.25
CA ASP A 15 1.34 0.22 6.47
C ASP A 15 1.98 -1.14 6.09
N TYR A 16 1.16 -2.13 5.71
CA TYR A 16 1.62 -3.45 5.29
C TYR A 16 2.28 -3.38 3.91
N ARG A 17 3.60 -3.30 3.87
CA ARG A 17 4.38 -3.16 2.64
C ARG A 17 5.74 -3.83 2.77
N THR A 18 6.39 -4.05 1.63
CA THR A 18 7.79 -4.47 1.56
C THR A 18 8.67 -3.46 2.31
N GLY A 19 9.43 -3.94 3.29
CA GLY A 19 10.22 -3.15 4.23
C GLY A 19 9.68 -3.12 5.65
N ASN A 20 8.39 -3.49 5.89
CA ASN A 20 7.78 -3.55 7.21
C ASN A 20 7.56 -4.98 7.72
N TYR A 21 8.32 -5.94 7.21
CA TYR A 21 8.37 -7.30 7.73
C TYR A 21 9.77 -7.88 7.65
N LEU A 22 10.07 -8.80 8.55
CA LEU A 22 11.26 -9.63 8.52
C LEU A 22 10.90 -10.98 7.91
N ALA A 23 11.80 -11.50 7.10
CA ALA A 23 11.63 -12.81 6.47
C ALA A 23 12.98 -13.54 6.44
N ASP A 24 12.92 -14.86 6.53
CA ASP A 24 14.02 -15.77 6.34
C ASP A 24 13.60 -16.94 5.43
N GLU A 25 14.37 -18.00 5.40
CA GLU A 25 14.09 -19.20 4.58
C GLU A 25 12.77 -19.89 4.96
N SER A 26 12.26 -19.68 6.18
CA SER A 26 10.99 -20.23 6.65
C SER A 26 9.77 -19.37 6.27
N GLY A 27 9.99 -18.14 5.78
CA GLY A 27 8.97 -17.17 5.42
C GLY A 27 9.02 -15.89 6.25
N VAL A 28 7.85 -15.24 6.40
CA VAL A 28 7.75 -14.00 7.22
C VAL A 28 7.79 -14.37 8.70
N THR A 29 8.76 -13.80 9.42
CA THR A 29 9.02 -14.08 10.84
C THR A 29 8.52 -12.97 11.77
N ALA A 30 8.38 -11.75 11.28
CA ALA A 30 7.80 -10.63 12.05
C ALA A 30 7.18 -9.58 11.12
N ILE A 31 6.15 -8.92 11.63
CA ILE A 31 5.55 -7.72 11.03
C ILE A 31 5.92 -6.54 11.93
N LEU A 32 6.45 -5.47 11.33
CA LEU A 32 7.00 -4.29 11.99
C LEU A 32 6.13 -3.07 11.72
N ASP A 33 6.30 -2.03 12.54
CA ASP A 33 5.75 -0.69 12.29
C ASP A 33 4.21 -0.61 12.34
N TRP A 34 3.65 -1.02 13.46
CA TRP A 34 2.21 -1.07 13.72
C TRP A 34 1.58 0.29 14.11
N GLU A 35 2.29 1.40 13.93
CA GLU A 35 1.78 2.72 14.34
C GLU A 35 0.51 3.16 13.59
N GLY A 36 0.29 2.62 12.38
CA GLY A 36 -0.91 2.83 11.56
C GLY A 36 -2.07 1.89 11.86
N ALA A 37 -1.93 0.98 12.83
CA ALA A 37 -2.92 -0.08 13.06
C ALA A 37 -4.27 0.45 13.53
N HIS A 38 -5.34 -0.07 12.95
CA HIS A 38 -6.72 0.33 13.27
C HIS A 38 -7.73 -0.77 12.91
N LEU A 39 -8.98 -0.58 13.32
CA LEU A 39 -10.08 -1.42 12.87
C LEU A 39 -10.61 -0.91 11.54
N GLY A 40 -10.49 -1.71 10.48
CA GLY A 40 -10.81 -1.29 9.12
C GLY A 40 -11.26 -2.41 8.20
N ASP A 41 -11.14 -2.13 6.91
CA ASP A 41 -11.48 -3.05 5.83
C ASP A 41 -10.40 -4.12 5.68
N PRO A 42 -10.75 -5.43 5.70
CA PRO A 42 -9.77 -6.50 5.53
C PRO A 42 -8.97 -6.44 4.22
N VAL A 43 -9.46 -5.69 3.22
CA VAL A 43 -8.80 -5.56 1.90
C VAL A 43 -7.88 -4.33 1.83
N GLU A 44 -7.88 -3.49 2.84
CA GLU A 44 -7.07 -2.25 2.86
C GLU A 44 -5.57 -2.55 2.71
N ASP A 45 -5.03 -3.44 3.53
CA ASP A 45 -3.61 -3.81 3.47
C ASP A 45 -3.26 -4.52 2.15
N LEU A 46 -4.19 -5.28 1.57
CA LEU A 46 -4.00 -5.92 0.26
C LEU A 46 -3.89 -4.89 -0.87
N GLY A 47 -4.65 -3.80 -0.80
CA GLY A 47 -4.52 -2.68 -1.71
C GLY A 47 -3.23 -1.90 -1.48
N TRP A 48 -2.88 -1.63 -0.21
CA TRP A 48 -1.69 -0.89 0.15
C TRP A 48 -0.40 -1.56 -0.34
N VAL A 49 -0.23 -2.87 -0.13
CA VAL A 49 0.97 -3.59 -0.60
C VAL A 49 1.11 -3.60 -2.12
N CYS A 50 0.01 -3.38 -2.86
CA CYS A 50 0.01 -3.32 -4.32
C CYS A 50 0.40 -1.94 -4.88
N VAL A 51 0.45 -0.88 -4.06
CA VAL A 51 0.91 0.44 -4.51
C VAL A 51 2.28 0.32 -5.15
N LYS A 52 2.46 0.93 -6.32
CA LYS A 52 3.64 0.76 -7.17
C LYS A 52 4.95 1.13 -6.48
N SER A 53 4.90 2.07 -5.55
CA SER A 53 6.05 2.50 -4.75
C SER A 53 6.69 1.38 -3.93
N TRP A 54 5.95 0.32 -3.61
CA TRP A 54 6.43 -0.80 -2.81
C TRP A 54 7.00 -1.96 -3.65
N ARG A 55 7.08 -1.80 -4.98
CA ARG A 55 7.58 -2.84 -5.90
C ARG A 55 9.09 -2.79 -6.09
N PHE A 56 9.76 -1.74 -5.65
CA PHE A 56 11.22 -1.56 -5.69
C PHE A 56 11.87 -1.95 -7.04
N GLY A 57 11.24 -1.54 -8.15
CA GLY A 57 11.70 -1.80 -9.51
C GLY A 57 11.11 -3.03 -10.19
N ALA A 58 10.52 -3.97 -9.45
CA ALA A 58 9.80 -5.13 -10.00
C ALA A 58 8.38 -4.74 -10.42
N VAL A 59 8.25 -3.90 -11.47
CA VAL A 59 7.01 -3.23 -11.86
C VAL A 59 5.92 -4.23 -12.30
N ASP A 60 6.32 -5.35 -12.87
CA ASP A 60 5.49 -6.47 -13.32
C ASP A 60 4.94 -7.34 -12.19
N LYS A 61 5.41 -7.13 -10.94
CA LYS A 61 5.00 -7.86 -9.74
C LYS A 61 4.25 -6.95 -8.77
N PRO A 62 2.96 -6.70 -9.00
CA PRO A 62 2.19 -5.71 -8.25
C PRO A 62 2.08 -5.98 -6.75
N ALA A 63 2.11 -7.23 -6.31
CA ALA A 63 2.11 -7.56 -4.89
C ALA A 63 3.51 -7.35 -4.29
N GLY A 64 3.80 -6.13 -3.83
CA GLY A 64 5.02 -5.78 -3.10
C GLY A 64 6.34 -6.03 -3.84
N GLY A 65 6.32 -6.25 -5.15
CA GLY A 65 7.49 -6.57 -5.96
C GLY A 65 7.85 -8.07 -6.02
N PHE A 66 7.02 -8.96 -5.45
CA PHE A 66 7.34 -10.40 -5.42
C PHE A 66 6.30 -11.31 -6.07
N GLY A 67 5.07 -10.83 -6.31
CA GLY A 67 4.02 -11.64 -6.92
C GLY A 67 2.95 -10.83 -7.66
N SER A 68 2.00 -11.55 -8.25
CA SER A 68 0.80 -10.99 -8.87
C SER A 68 -0.27 -10.68 -7.81
N ARG A 69 -1.23 -9.80 -8.13
CA ARG A 69 -2.42 -9.56 -7.29
C ARG A 69 -3.21 -10.85 -7.04
N GLN A 70 -3.34 -11.70 -8.06
CA GLN A 70 -4.10 -12.94 -7.95
C GLN A 70 -3.44 -13.94 -6.99
N GLU A 71 -2.12 -14.07 -7.01
CA GLU A 71 -1.38 -14.91 -6.05
C GLU A 71 -1.57 -14.41 -4.62
N LEU A 72 -1.45 -13.10 -4.39
CA LEU A 72 -1.68 -12.47 -3.09
C LEU A 72 -3.11 -12.76 -2.57
N TRP A 73 -4.13 -12.52 -3.39
CA TRP A 73 -5.52 -12.75 -3.00
C TRP A 73 -5.79 -14.23 -2.71
N THR A 74 -5.30 -15.10 -3.56
CA THR A 74 -5.46 -16.57 -3.37
C THR A 74 -4.77 -17.04 -2.08
N ALA A 75 -3.58 -16.52 -1.77
CA ALA A 75 -2.88 -16.83 -0.53
C ALA A 75 -3.64 -16.32 0.70
N TYR A 76 -4.14 -15.08 0.64
CA TYR A 76 -4.96 -14.48 1.70
C TYR A 76 -6.23 -15.30 1.98
N GLU A 77 -6.97 -15.68 0.94
CA GLU A 77 -8.19 -16.50 1.04
C GLU A 77 -7.88 -17.88 1.64
N ARG A 78 -6.81 -18.52 1.21
CA ARG A 78 -6.35 -19.82 1.74
C ARG A 78 -5.93 -19.76 3.20
N ALA A 79 -5.39 -18.63 3.64
CA ALA A 79 -5.01 -18.39 5.03
C ALA A 79 -6.20 -18.09 5.95
N GLY A 80 -7.42 -18.13 5.44
CA GLY A 80 -8.64 -17.89 6.20
C GLY A 80 -9.17 -16.46 6.12
N GLY A 81 -8.58 -15.62 5.28
CA GLY A 81 -9.15 -14.34 4.87
C GLY A 81 -10.45 -14.55 4.08
N GLY A 82 -11.34 -13.58 4.09
CA GLY A 82 -12.55 -13.62 3.28
C GLY A 82 -12.24 -13.52 1.79
N ARG A 83 -13.23 -13.87 0.95
CA ARG A 83 -13.11 -13.71 -0.51
C ARG A 83 -12.80 -12.27 -0.87
N VAL A 84 -11.78 -12.07 -1.70
CA VAL A 84 -11.37 -10.75 -2.19
C VAL A 84 -12.19 -10.37 -3.41
N ASP A 85 -12.91 -9.25 -3.32
CA ASP A 85 -13.52 -8.61 -4.47
C ASP A 85 -12.45 -7.76 -5.20
N PRO A 86 -12.15 -8.08 -6.48
CA PRO A 86 -11.15 -7.36 -7.26
C PRO A 86 -11.41 -5.85 -7.37
N ALA A 87 -12.68 -5.45 -7.51
CA ALA A 87 -13.06 -4.03 -7.60
C ALA A 87 -12.79 -3.30 -6.27
N ARG A 88 -13.03 -3.98 -5.15
CA ARG A 88 -12.72 -3.47 -3.82
C ARG A 88 -11.23 -3.34 -3.60
N ALA A 89 -10.45 -4.36 -3.99
CA ALA A 89 -8.99 -4.34 -3.89
C ALA A 89 -8.38 -3.23 -4.74
N HIS A 90 -8.85 -3.07 -5.97
CA HIS A 90 -8.44 -1.99 -6.86
C HIS A 90 -8.74 -0.61 -6.27
N TRP A 91 -9.92 -0.43 -5.67
CA TRP A 91 -10.25 0.84 -5.00
C TRP A 91 -9.28 1.17 -3.88
N TRP A 92 -8.89 0.17 -3.08
CA TRP A 92 -7.92 0.34 -2.00
C TRP A 92 -6.50 0.62 -2.53
N GLU A 93 -6.11 0.03 -3.67
CA GLU A 93 -4.83 0.35 -4.34
C GLU A 93 -4.82 1.81 -4.84
N VAL A 94 -5.91 2.27 -5.46
CA VAL A 94 -6.07 3.68 -5.87
C VAL A 94 -6.00 4.60 -4.65
N PHE A 95 -6.76 4.30 -3.59
CA PHE A 95 -6.77 5.07 -2.36
C PHE A 95 -5.38 5.09 -1.71
N GLY A 96 -4.70 3.96 -1.66
CA GLY A 96 -3.34 3.84 -1.15
C GLY A 96 -2.35 4.70 -1.93
N THR A 97 -2.47 4.74 -3.25
CA THR A 97 -1.63 5.58 -4.11
C THR A 97 -1.87 7.07 -3.84
N VAL A 98 -3.13 7.51 -3.66
CA VAL A 98 -3.45 8.89 -3.22
C VAL A 98 -2.84 9.18 -1.85
N ARG A 99 -3.04 8.27 -0.88
CA ARG A 99 -2.50 8.41 0.47
C ARG A 99 -0.97 8.57 0.45
N TRP A 100 -0.27 7.76 -0.35
CA TRP A 100 1.18 7.88 -0.50
C TRP A 100 1.59 9.23 -1.09
N GLY A 101 0.89 9.73 -2.10
CA GLY A 101 1.11 11.07 -2.66
C GLY A 101 0.98 12.17 -1.60
N VAL A 102 -0.06 12.11 -0.77
CA VAL A 102 -0.26 13.05 0.34
C VAL A 102 0.89 12.96 1.35
N ILE A 103 1.33 11.75 1.70
CA ILE A 103 2.49 11.54 2.59
C ILE A 103 3.76 12.16 1.97
N CYS A 104 4.01 11.95 0.68
CA CYS A 104 5.16 12.56 -0.02
C CYS A 104 5.14 14.09 0.08
N HIS A 105 3.99 14.74 -0.16
CA HIS A 105 3.85 16.18 0.00
C HIS A 105 4.09 16.64 1.44
N GLN A 106 3.59 15.90 2.42
CA GLN A 106 3.79 16.19 3.83
C GLN A 106 5.28 16.11 4.22
N GLN A 107 6.01 15.12 3.72
CA GLN A 107 7.45 14.99 3.98
C GLN A 107 8.24 16.13 3.32
N ALA A 108 7.88 16.49 2.07
CA ALA A 108 8.45 17.67 1.42
C ALA A 108 8.26 18.94 2.25
N TRP A 109 7.03 19.18 2.73
CA TRP A 109 6.71 20.34 3.56
C TRP A 109 7.51 20.36 4.87
N ARG A 110 7.64 19.23 5.56
CA ARG A 110 8.46 19.14 6.79
C ARG A 110 9.91 19.53 6.55
N HIS A 111 10.49 19.11 5.42
CA HIS A 111 11.86 19.50 5.04
C HIS A 111 11.96 20.98 4.67
N LEU A 112 11.08 21.46 3.79
CA LEU A 112 11.13 22.84 3.25
C LEU A 112 10.78 23.90 4.30
N SER A 113 9.87 23.60 5.23
CA SER A 113 9.53 24.52 6.34
C SER A 113 10.65 24.63 7.38
N GLY A 114 11.65 23.75 7.33
CA GLY A 114 12.72 23.69 8.31
C GLY A 114 12.36 23.01 9.63
N SER A 115 11.14 22.49 9.78
CA SER A 115 10.71 21.75 10.98
C SER A 115 11.55 20.48 11.19
N VAL A 116 11.90 19.79 10.11
CA VAL A 116 12.84 18.66 10.11
C VAL A 116 13.69 18.73 8.84
N ARG A 117 14.94 19.15 8.94
CA ARG A 117 15.86 19.13 7.80
C ARG A 117 16.43 17.71 7.60
N SER A 118 15.97 17.02 6.56
CA SER A 118 16.39 15.65 6.24
C SER A 118 16.44 15.46 4.72
N MET A 119 17.54 14.92 4.22
CA MET A 119 17.67 14.55 2.80
C MET A 119 16.73 13.41 2.43
N GLU A 120 16.44 12.52 3.38
CA GLU A 120 15.46 11.45 3.20
C GLU A 120 14.06 12.04 2.94
N LEU A 121 13.59 12.97 3.79
CA LEU A 121 12.28 13.62 3.61
C LEU A 121 12.20 14.38 2.29
N ALA A 122 13.28 15.05 1.88
CA ALA A 122 13.36 15.72 0.58
C ALA A 122 13.25 14.71 -0.58
N SER A 123 13.92 13.56 -0.47
CA SER A 123 13.89 12.50 -1.47
C SER A 123 12.51 11.87 -1.57
N ILE A 124 11.85 11.59 -0.44
CA ILE A 124 10.46 11.10 -0.39
C ILE A 124 9.52 12.13 -1.04
N GLY A 125 9.70 13.41 -0.71
CA GLY A 125 8.88 14.47 -1.26
C GLY A 125 8.89 14.56 -2.79
N ARG A 126 10.02 14.28 -3.43
CA ARG A 126 10.14 14.25 -4.89
C ARG A 126 9.30 13.15 -5.55
N ARG A 127 8.94 12.12 -4.82
CA ARG A 127 8.16 11.00 -5.34
C ARG A 127 6.66 11.31 -5.51
N ALA A 128 6.19 12.47 -5.06
CA ALA A 128 4.80 12.88 -5.24
C ALA A 128 4.36 12.83 -6.73
N VAL A 129 5.22 13.27 -7.65
CA VAL A 129 4.93 13.23 -9.09
C VAL A 129 4.78 11.79 -9.62
N GLU A 130 5.52 10.82 -9.06
CA GLU A 130 5.38 9.41 -9.43
C GLU A 130 3.96 8.91 -9.13
N THR A 131 3.39 9.32 -8.00
CA THR A 131 2.04 8.90 -7.60
C THR A 131 0.94 9.46 -8.50
N GLU A 132 1.13 10.65 -9.06
CA GLU A 132 0.19 11.26 -10.02
C GLU A 132 0.12 10.43 -11.31
N VAL A 133 1.28 10.04 -11.83
CA VAL A 133 1.36 9.16 -13.02
C VAL A 133 0.75 7.80 -12.75
N ASP A 134 1.06 7.21 -11.59
CA ASP A 134 0.54 5.89 -11.19
C ASP A 134 -0.98 5.91 -11.03
N LEU A 135 -1.54 6.97 -10.45
CA LEU A 135 -2.99 7.18 -10.35
C LEU A 135 -3.67 7.23 -11.71
N LEU A 136 -3.10 7.98 -12.67
CA LEU A 136 -3.65 8.05 -14.03
C LEU A 136 -3.65 6.69 -14.72
N GLN A 137 -2.64 5.85 -14.46
CA GLN A 137 -2.57 4.48 -15.00
C GLN A 137 -3.65 3.59 -14.36
N LEU A 138 -3.76 3.58 -13.03
CA LEU A 138 -4.74 2.79 -12.29
C LEU A 138 -6.18 3.16 -12.67
N LEU A 139 -6.48 4.44 -12.87
CA LEU A 139 -7.81 4.88 -13.28
C LEU A 139 -8.17 4.47 -14.71
N LYS A 140 -7.19 4.28 -15.60
CA LYS A 140 -7.42 3.74 -16.95
C LYS A 140 -7.69 2.24 -16.97
N GLU A 141 -7.16 1.48 -16.00
CA GLU A 141 -7.40 0.04 -15.89
C GLU A 141 -8.88 -0.29 -15.59
N THR A 142 -9.66 0.67 -15.13
CA THR A 142 -11.08 0.53 -14.78
C THR A 142 -12.05 1.13 -15.80
N ALA A 143 -11.55 1.79 -16.83
CA ALA A 143 -12.35 2.37 -17.90
C ALA A 143 -12.49 1.40 -19.07
#